data_2cf0a3129d2cd9f9b07e7bbe11c4e2ec
#
_entry.id   2cf0a3129d2cd9f9b07e7bbe11c4e2ec
#
_cell.length_a   1.000
_cell.length_b   1.000
_cell.length_c   1.000
_cell.angle_alpha   90.00
_cell.angle_beta   90.00
_cell.angle_gamma   90.00
#
_symmetry.space_group_name_H-M   'P 1'
#
loop_
_entity.id
_entity.type
_entity.pdbx_description
1 polymer ?
#
loop_
_entity_poly.entity_id
_entity_poly.type
_entity_poly.pdbx_seq_one_letter_code
_entity_poly.pdbx_strand_id
1 'polypeptide(L)'
;MIKTILSLFFLMSSQLLFSQSHLVQELFVELTGNATNGDFSNNTYYFAYDSCDVSWQVVRDSIPDAWEFSFCFPNCYEPGITSGNKLFLNNTEQYLNCHIYPNNVPGTGVIEMEITTNGLYKDTVVWLGTAIDNLFLTELVDNNPKRVLNIYNLDGKILAKPTKNQIILIEYENGTIEKRIFFE
;
A
#
# COMPACT_ATOMS: atom_id res chain seq x y z
N MET A 1 -32.32 -4.73 51.91
CA MET A 1 -32.61 -5.35 50.60
C MET A 1 -32.13 -4.52 49.41
N ILE A 2 -32.38 -3.23 49.30
CA ILE A 2 -31.92 -2.40 48.13
C ILE A 2 -30.39 -2.32 47.99
N LYS A 3 -29.65 -2.22 49.11
CA LYS A 3 -28.17 -2.16 49.09
C LYS A 3 -27.51 -3.47 48.59
N THR A 4 -28.15 -4.62 48.87
CA THR A 4 -27.65 -5.92 48.41
C THR A 4 -27.93 -6.16 46.94
N ILE A 5 -29.05 -5.66 46.40
CA ILE A 5 -29.37 -5.73 44.96
C ILE A 5 -28.45 -4.85 44.14
N LEU A 6 -28.10 -3.65 44.63
CA LEU A 6 -27.19 -2.72 43.95
C LEU A 6 -25.77 -3.28 43.88
N SER A 7 -25.29 -3.98 44.95
CA SER A 7 -23.99 -4.65 44.97
C SER A 7 -23.93 -5.82 44.00
N LEU A 8 -25.02 -6.59 43.86
CA LEU A 8 -25.06 -7.70 42.90
C LEU A 8 -25.07 -7.22 41.45
N PHE A 9 -25.71 -6.08 41.16
CA PHE A 9 -25.72 -5.47 39.84
C PHE A 9 -24.34 -4.94 39.44
N PHE A 10 -23.56 -4.39 40.39
CA PHE A 10 -22.20 -3.91 40.16
C PHE A 10 -21.19 -5.06 39.93
N LEU A 11 -21.40 -6.23 40.57
CA LEU A 11 -20.59 -7.40 40.33
C LEU A 11 -20.87 -8.05 38.96
N MET A 12 -22.08 -7.96 38.44
CA MET A 12 -22.41 -8.49 37.11
C MET A 12 -21.92 -7.60 35.96
N SER A 13 -21.72 -6.31 36.18
CA SER A 13 -21.23 -5.38 35.14
C SER A 13 -19.74 -5.46 34.94
N SER A 14 -18.97 -6.08 35.85
CA SER A 14 -17.51 -6.19 35.75
C SER A 14 -17.00 -7.37 34.90
N GLN A 15 -17.90 -8.18 34.33
CA GLN A 15 -17.52 -9.39 33.57
C GLN A 15 -17.45 -9.17 32.05
N LEU A 16 -17.63 -7.95 31.54
CA LEU A 16 -17.57 -7.65 30.10
C LEU A 16 -16.21 -7.07 29.63
N LEU A 17 -15.15 -7.41 30.32
CA LEU A 17 -13.82 -7.20 29.75
C LEU A 17 -13.56 -8.35 28.77
N PHE A 18 -14.06 -8.20 27.53
CA PHE A 18 -13.59 -9.04 26.43
C PHE A 18 -12.12 -8.73 26.21
N SER A 19 -11.24 -9.61 26.71
CA SER A 19 -9.86 -9.60 26.29
C SER A 19 -9.84 -9.88 24.80
N GLN A 20 -9.32 -8.95 24.01
CA GLN A 20 -9.15 -9.16 22.59
C GLN A 20 -8.09 -10.24 22.39
N SER A 21 -8.47 -11.36 21.78
CA SER A 21 -7.58 -12.51 21.60
C SER A 21 -6.52 -12.29 20.52
N HIS A 22 -6.74 -11.32 19.66
CA HIS A 22 -5.88 -10.98 18.52
C HIS A 22 -6.03 -9.53 18.09
N LEU A 23 -5.13 -9.08 17.21
CA LEU A 23 -5.16 -7.77 16.56
C LEU A 23 -4.56 -7.89 15.16
N VAL A 24 -5.21 -7.30 14.17
CA VAL A 24 -4.58 -6.96 12.88
C VAL A 24 -4.16 -5.49 12.95
N GLN A 25 -2.88 -5.20 12.72
CA GLN A 25 -2.32 -3.87 12.96
C GLN A 25 -2.91 -2.83 12.01
N GLU A 26 -3.00 -3.15 10.73
CA GLU A 26 -3.57 -2.28 9.70
C GLU A 26 -4.51 -3.10 8.82
N LEU A 27 -5.73 -2.59 8.65
CA LEU A 27 -6.76 -3.21 7.81
C LEU A 27 -6.77 -2.67 6.38
N PHE A 28 -6.05 -1.59 6.11
CA PHE A 28 -5.90 -1.02 4.78
C PHE A 28 -4.43 -0.74 4.49
N VAL A 29 -3.92 -1.35 3.43
CA VAL A 29 -2.49 -1.33 3.06
C VAL A 29 -2.36 -0.92 1.60
N GLU A 30 -1.60 0.13 1.33
CA GLU A 30 -1.29 0.56 -0.03
C GLU A 30 0.04 -0.05 -0.50
N LEU A 31 0.05 -0.51 -1.75
CA LEU A 31 1.23 -1.03 -2.44
C LEU A 31 1.42 -0.25 -3.73
N THR A 32 2.61 0.27 -3.93
CA THR A 32 2.94 0.95 -5.19
C THR A 32 4.24 0.39 -5.74
N GLY A 33 4.23 0.07 -7.00
CA GLY A 33 5.39 -0.43 -7.72
C GLY A 33 5.37 -0.04 -9.19
N ASN A 34 6.39 -0.50 -9.92
CA ASN A 34 6.47 -0.31 -11.34
C ASN A 34 5.89 -1.52 -12.07
N ALA A 35 5.12 -1.30 -13.13
CA ALA A 35 4.53 -2.38 -13.91
C ALA A 35 5.57 -3.34 -14.50
N THR A 36 6.79 -2.86 -14.75
CA THR A 36 7.90 -3.67 -15.27
C THR A 36 8.71 -4.41 -14.21
N ASN A 37 8.44 -4.18 -12.93
CA ASN A 37 9.04 -4.95 -11.84
C ASN A 37 8.46 -6.37 -11.81
N GLY A 38 9.24 -7.34 -11.31
CA GLY A 38 8.76 -8.71 -11.14
C GLY A 38 7.59 -8.78 -10.18
N ASP A 39 7.71 -8.09 -9.03
CA ASP A 39 6.66 -7.92 -8.04
C ASP A 39 6.85 -6.62 -7.24
N PHE A 40 5.83 -6.24 -6.50
CA PHE A 40 5.89 -5.27 -5.43
C PHE A 40 4.98 -5.70 -4.28
N SER A 41 5.37 -5.39 -3.06
CA SER A 41 4.67 -5.89 -1.87
C SER A 41 4.65 -4.86 -0.74
N ASN A 42 3.69 -5.02 0.16
CA ASN A 42 3.65 -4.33 1.45
C ASN A 42 2.94 -5.23 2.47
N ASN A 43 3.14 -4.95 3.75
CA ASN A 43 2.68 -5.81 4.82
C ASN A 43 1.98 -5.05 5.95
N THR A 44 1.17 -5.80 6.68
CA THR A 44 0.71 -5.54 8.03
C THR A 44 1.10 -6.71 8.93
N TYR A 45 0.63 -6.72 10.17
CA TYR A 45 0.94 -7.79 11.13
C TYR A 45 -0.34 -8.28 11.80
N TYR A 46 -0.36 -9.58 12.07
CA TYR A 46 -1.35 -10.24 12.90
C TYR A 46 -0.71 -10.60 14.24
N PHE A 47 -1.32 -10.18 15.33
CA PHE A 47 -0.90 -10.49 16.69
C PHE A 47 -1.88 -11.44 17.34
N ALA A 48 -1.44 -12.60 17.75
CA ALA A 48 -2.20 -13.53 18.58
C ALA A 48 -1.81 -13.32 20.04
N TYR A 49 -2.67 -12.72 20.85
CA TYR A 49 -2.43 -12.56 22.29
C TYR A 49 -2.67 -13.85 23.04
N ASP A 50 -3.62 -14.66 22.58
CA ASP A 50 -3.89 -16.02 23.06
C ASP A 50 -3.72 -17.03 21.94
N SER A 51 -3.57 -18.31 22.30
CA SER A 51 -3.58 -19.39 21.29
C SER A 51 -4.92 -19.42 20.57
N CYS A 52 -4.88 -19.38 19.24
CA CYS A 52 -6.08 -19.30 18.43
C CYS A 52 -5.95 -20.03 17.09
N ASP A 53 -7.06 -20.61 16.64
CA ASP A 53 -7.19 -21.12 15.27
C ASP A 53 -7.49 -19.95 14.34
N VAL A 54 -6.68 -19.80 13.30
CA VAL A 54 -6.84 -18.74 12.30
C VAL A 54 -7.02 -19.39 10.93
N SER A 55 -8.09 -18.98 10.25
CA SER A 55 -8.29 -19.27 8.83
C SER A 55 -8.36 -17.95 8.06
N TRP A 56 -7.97 -17.98 6.80
CA TRP A 56 -8.05 -16.82 5.91
C TRP A 56 -8.54 -17.25 4.54
N GLN A 57 -9.21 -16.31 3.86
CA GLN A 57 -9.64 -16.48 2.48
C GLN A 57 -9.69 -15.13 1.75
N VAL A 58 -9.38 -15.15 0.47
CA VAL A 58 -9.63 -14.01 -0.41
C VAL A 58 -11.12 -13.97 -0.70
N VAL A 59 -11.76 -12.86 -0.32
CA VAL A 59 -13.21 -12.67 -0.51
C VAL A 59 -13.51 -11.77 -1.71
N ARG A 60 -12.51 -11.02 -2.17
CA ARG A 60 -12.59 -10.21 -3.37
C ARG A 60 -11.19 -10.05 -3.98
N ASP A 61 -11.12 -10.19 -5.30
CA ASP A 61 -10.04 -9.69 -6.13
C ASP A 61 -10.64 -8.86 -7.27
N SER A 62 -10.18 -7.65 -7.41
CA SER A 62 -10.56 -6.74 -8.50
C SER A 62 -9.26 -6.11 -9.01
N ILE A 63 -8.50 -6.93 -9.73
CA ILE A 63 -7.20 -6.59 -10.30
C ILE A 63 -7.27 -6.72 -11.83
N PRO A 64 -6.37 -6.08 -12.60
CA PRO A 64 -6.26 -6.30 -14.04
C PRO A 64 -6.05 -7.78 -14.38
N ASP A 65 -6.65 -8.27 -15.48
CA ASP A 65 -6.64 -9.71 -15.86
C ASP A 65 -5.23 -10.33 -15.97
N ALA A 66 -4.23 -9.52 -16.30
CA ALA A 66 -2.85 -9.99 -16.42
C ALA A 66 -2.11 -10.04 -15.08
N TRP A 67 -2.68 -9.47 -14.03
CA TRP A 67 -2.01 -9.46 -12.73
C TRP A 67 -2.20 -10.77 -11.99
N GLU A 68 -1.21 -11.09 -11.18
CA GLU A 68 -1.28 -12.17 -10.20
C GLU A 68 -0.96 -11.62 -8.81
N PHE A 69 -1.33 -12.35 -7.77
CA PHE A 69 -0.97 -12.01 -6.41
C PHE A 69 -0.67 -13.27 -5.59
N SER A 70 0.08 -13.07 -4.52
CA SER A 70 0.32 -14.11 -3.52
C SER A 70 0.42 -13.51 -2.13
N PHE A 71 0.36 -14.37 -1.11
CA PHE A 71 0.46 -13.95 0.28
C PHE A 71 1.56 -14.69 1.02
N CYS A 72 2.17 -13.98 1.99
CA CYS A 72 2.95 -14.58 3.05
C CYS A 72 2.16 -14.45 4.37
N PHE A 73 1.22 -15.42 4.62
CA PHE A 73 0.46 -15.53 5.86
C PHE A 73 -0.19 -16.92 6.01
N PRO A 74 0.18 -17.72 7.00
CA PRO A 74 1.35 -17.60 7.88
C PRO A 74 2.65 -18.03 7.22
N ASN A 75 2.58 -18.67 6.08
CA ASN A 75 3.70 -19.06 5.22
C ASN A 75 3.59 -18.27 3.91
N CYS A 76 4.65 -18.26 3.10
CA CYS A 76 4.56 -17.73 1.74
C CYS A 76 3.98 -18.79 0.82
N TYR A 77 3.05 -18.39 -0.01
CA TYR A 77 2.31 -19.22 -0.96
C TYR A 77 2.61 -18.77 -2.39
N GLU A 78 2.52 -19.68 -3.31
CA GLU A 78 2.55 -19.38 -4.75
C GLU A 78 1.26 -18.65 -5.19
N PRO A 79 1.30 -17.87 -6.28
CA PRO A 79 0.11 -17.29 -6.87
C PRO A 79 -1.00 -18.32 -7.11
N GLY A 80 -2.26 -17.89 -6.90
CA GLY A 80 -3.43 -18.75 -7.05
C GLY A 80 -3.89 -19.45 -5.77
N ILE A 81 -3.13 -19.40 -4.68
CA ILE A 81 -3.60 -19.87 -3.37
C ILE A 81 -4.39 -18.75 -2.69
N THR A 82 -5.68 -18.98 -2.49
CA THR A 82 -6.64 -17.98 -2.01
C THR A 82 -7.19 -18.24 -0.62
N SER A 83 -6.73 -19.30 0.07
CA SER A 83 -7.15 -19.61 1.44
C SER A 83 -6.12 -20.46 2.17
N GLY A 84 -6.19 -20.44 3.49
CA GLY A 84 -5.34 -21.24 4.34
C GLY A 84 -5.79 -21.21 5.80
N ASN A 85 -5.12 -21.99 6.64
CA ASN A 85 -5.35 -21.99 8.08
C ASN A 85 -4.08 -22.32 8.87
N LYS A 86 -4.05 -21.92 10.14
CA LYS A 86 -3.00 -22.29 11.09
C LYS A 86 -3.45 -22.05 12.53
N LEU A 87 -2.97 -22.90 13.43
CA LEU A 87 -2.98 -22.66 14.86
C LEU A 87 -1.81 -21.72 15.22
N PHE A 88 -2.10 -20.56 15.79
CA PHE A 88 -1.12 -19.69 16.40
C PHE A 88 -1.04 -19.94 17.91
N LEU A 89 0.17 -19.90 18.44
CA LEU A 89 0.38 -19.94 19.88
C LEU A 89 0.21 -18.54 20.47
N ASN A 90 0.01 -18.47 21.77
CA ASN A 90 -0.07 -17.19 22.48
C ASN A 90 1.20 -16.35 22.31
N ASN A 91 1.02 -15.04 22.27
CA ASN A 91 2.09 -14.05 22.02
C ASN A 91 2.84 -14.26 20.70
N THR A 92 2.14 -14.69 19.66
CA THR A 92 2.70 -14.80 18.31
C THR A 92 2.44 -13.52 17.53
N GLU A 93 3.51 -12.92 16.99
CA GLU A 93 3.44 -11.92 15.94
C GLU A 93 3.69 -12.62 14.61
N GLN A 94 2.79 -12.39 13.65
CA GLN A 94 2.87 -12.98 12.33
C GLN A 94 2.83 -11.91 11.26
N TYR A 95 3.79 -11.98 10.39
CA TYR A 95 3.86 -11.19 9.17
C TYR A 95 2.72 -11.55 8.21
N LEU A 96 2.02 -10.53 7.74
CA LEU A 96 0.91 -10.63 6.80
C LEU A 96 1.21 -9.73 5.60
N ASN A 97 1.75 -10.31 4.55
CA ASN A 97 2.19 -9.61 3.35
C ASN A 97 1.37 -10.00 2.14
N CYS A 98 1.15 -9.05 1.25
CA CYS A 98 0.64 -9.27 -0.11
C CYS A 98 1.72 -8.88 -1.12
N HIS A 99 1.96 -9.77 -2.09
CA HIS A 99 2.76 -9.53 -3.28
C HIS A 99 1.84 -9.40 -4.48
N ILE A 100 2.08 -8.41 -5.33
CA ILE A 100 1.38 -8.22 -6.60
C ILE A 100 2.40 -8.33 -7.73
N TYR A 101 2.08 -9.13 -8.74
CA TYR A 101 2.85 -9.36 -9.95
C TYR A 101 2.14 -8.69 -11.12
N PRO A 102 2.56 -7.49 -11.55
CA PRO A 102 1.82 -6.71 -12.54
C PRO A 102 2.01 -7.20 -13.99
N ASN A 103 2.98 -8.08 -14.24
CA ASN A 103 3.22 -8.70 -15.54
C ASN A 103 3.29 -7.68 -16.71
N ASN A 104 3.99 -6.58 -16.48
CA ASN A 104 4.15 -5.44 -17.41
C ASN A 104 2.85 -4.68 -17.73
N VAL A 105 1.79 -4.85 -16.97
CA VAL A 105 0.51 -4.14 -17.17
C VAL A 105 0.33 -3.10 -16.08
N PRO A 106 0.36 -1.80 -16.40
CA PRO A 106 0.07 -0.74 -15.42
C PRO A 106 -1.41 -0.74 -15.05
N GLY A 107 -1.73 -0.27 -13.86
CA GLY A 107 -3.11 -0.21 -13.39
C GLY A 107 -3.23 -0.10 -11.89
N THR A 108 -4.45 -0.25 -11.42
CA THR A 108 -4.80 -0.28 -10.00
C THR A 108 -5.72 -1.46 -9.74
N GLY A 109 -5.53 -2.13 -8.61
CA GLY A 109 -6.34 -3.27 -8.22
C GLY A 109 -6.54 -3.35 -6.71
N VAL A 110 -7.60 -4.03 -6.30
CA VAL A 110 -7.97 -4.24 -4.90
C VAL A 110 -8.07 -5.73 -4.61
N ILE A 111 -7.46 -6.16 -3.52
CA ILE A 111 -7.54 -7.53 -3.00
C ILE A 111 -8.02 -7.45 -1.55
N GLU A 112 -9.04 -8.23 -1.20
CA GLU A 112 -9.61 -8.29 0.14
C GLU A 112 -9.46 -9.71 0.70
N MET A 113 -8.80 -9.83 1.84
CA MET A 113 -8.66 -11.07 2.59
C MET A 113 -9.46 -11.00 3.89
N GLU A 114 -10.39 -11.92 4.08
CA GLU A 114 -11.04 -12.14 5.35
C GLU A 114 -10.21 -13.10 6.20
N ILE A 115 -9.88 -12.69 7.42
CA ILE A 115 -9.21 -13.49 8.44
C ILE A 115 -10.25 -13.81 9.50
N THR A 116 -10.44 -15.09 9.78
CA THR A 116 -11.36 -15.56 10.82
C THR A 116 -10.57 -16.19 11.97
N THR A 117 -10.72 -15.61 13.16
CA THR A 117 -10.06 -16.09 14.39
C THR A 117 -11.05 -16.87 15.24
N ASN A 118 -10.67 -18.08 15.63
CA ASN A 118 -11.48 -19.02 16.43
C ASN A 118 -12.88 -19.30 15.84
N GLY A 119 -13.03 -19.20 14.51
CA GLY A 119 -14.28 -19.40 13.81
C GLY A 119 -15.37 -18.33 14.11
N LEU A 120 -15.02 -17.26 14.79
CA LEU A 120 -15.99 -16.27 15.32
C LEU A 120 -15.65 -14.83 14.92
N TYR A 121 -14.43 -14.41 15.15
CA TYR A 121 -14.01 -13.02 14.91
C TYR A 121 -13.48 -12.87 13.49
N LYS A 122 -13.96 -11.86 12.78
CA LYS A 122 -13.61 -11.61 11.39
C LYS A 122 -12.99 -10.22 11.22
N ASP A 123 -11.81 -10.21 10.63
CA ASP A 123 -11.14 -8.99 10.18
C ASP A 123 -10.98 -9.07 8.66
N THR A 124 -11.14 -7.94 7.98
CA THR A 124 -10.87 -7.87 6.53
C THR A 124 -9.72 -6.93 6.28
N VAL A 125 -8.65 -7.46 5.69
CA VAL A 125 -7.51 -6.65 5.24
C VAL A 125 -7.68 -6.37 3.76
N VAL A 126 -7.53 -5.10 3.41
CA VAL A 126 -7.66 -4.58 2.04
C VAL A 126 -6.30 -4.10 1.58
N TRP A 127 -5.81 -4.65 0.47
CA TRP A 127 -4.64 -4.16 -0.23
C TRP A 127 -5.06 -3.40 -1.49
N LEU A 128 -4.61 -2.14 -1.60
CA LEU A 128 -4.77 -1.32 -2.79
C LEU A 128 -3.42 -1.27 -3.53
N GLY A 129 -3.32 -2.01 -4.62
CA GLY A 129 -2.13 -2.07 -5.45
C GLY A 129 -2.18 -1.07 -6.61
N THR A 130 -1.07 -0.36 -6.85
CA THR A 130 -0.90 0.52 -8.01
C THR A 130 0.41 0.21 -8.71
N ALA A 131 0.32 -0.30 -9.94
CA ALA A 131 1.47 -0.47 -10.82
C ALA A 131 1.58 0.71 -11.78
N ILE A 132 2.66 1.46 -11.64
CA ILE A 132 2.92 2.65 -12.45
C ILE A 132 3.62 2.20 -13.74
N ASP A 133 3.16 2.72 -14.89
CA ASP A 133 3.95 2.62 -16.11
C ASP A 133 5.14 3.58 -15.98
N ASN A 134 6.34 3.03 -16.01
CA ASN A 134 7.51 3.84 -16.31
C ASN A 134 7.46 4.17 -17.80
N LEU A 135 6.60 5.08 -18.16
CA LEU A 135 6.92 5.90 -19.31
C LEU A 135 8.25 6.59 -18.95
N PHE A 136 9.37 5.91 -19.22
CA PHE A 136 10.56 6.66 -19.50
C PHE A 136 10.13 7.64 -20.57
N LEU A 137 9.95 8.90 -20.19
CA LEU A 137 10.37 9.95 -21.07
C LEU A 137 11.82 9.57 -21.37
N THR A 138 12.04 8.76 -22.40
CA THR A 138 13.26 8.85 -23.15
C THR A 138 13.30 10.33 -23.49
N GLU A 139 13.95 11.15 -22.65
CA GLU A 139 14.60 12.33 -23.18
C GLU A 139 15.28 11.76 -24.42
N LEU A 140 14.72 12.06 -25.57
CA LEU A 140 15.50 12.04 -26.79
C LEU A 140 16.67 12.92 -26.40
N VAL A 141 17.78 12.29 -26.05
CA VAL A 141 19.05 12.99 -25.88
C VAL A 141 19.37 13.47 -27.28
N ASP A 142 18.73 14.59 -27.62
CA ASP A 142 19.10 15.37 -28.78
C ASP A 142 20.51 15.86 -28.48
N ASN A 143 21.48 15.08 -28.91
CA ASN A 143 22.92 15.39 -28.78
C ASN A 143 23.33 16.67 -29.55
N ASN A 144 22.36 17.31 -30.24
CA ASN A 144 22.57 18.65 -30.74
C ASN A 144 22.53 19.64 -29.58
N PRO A 145 23.54 20.46 -29.39
CA PRO A 145 23.55 21.48 -28.35
C PRO A 145 22.37 22.43 -28.56
N LYS A 146 21.33 22.23 -27.77
CA LYS A 146 20.13 23.10 -27.79
C LYS A 146 20.57 24.49 -27.41
N ARG A 147 20.52 25.43 -28.35
CA ARG A 147 20.83 26.82 -28.06
C ARG A 147 19.65 27.47 -27.34
N VAL A 148 19.90 28.01 -26.14
CA VAL A 148 18.90 28.71 -25.35
C VAL A 148 18.57 30.02 -26.03
N LEU A 149 17.27 30.22 -26.32
CA LEU A 149 16.77 31.46 -26.90
C LEU A 149 16.38 32.45 -25.79
N ASN A 150 15.53 32.01 -24.84
CA ASN A 150 15.05 32.83 -23.74
C ASN A 150 14.89 31.99 -22.46
N ILE A 151 14.92 32.68 -21.33
CA ILE A 151 14.58 32.10 -20.02
C ILE A 151 13.45 32.93 -19.43
N TYR A 152 12.38 32.28 -18.95
CA TYR A 152 11.22 32.94 -18.37
C TYR A 152 10.99 32.48 -16.91
N ASN A 153 10.38 33.35 -16.12
CA ASN A 153 9.77 32.93 -14.86
C ASN A 153 8.39 32.27 -15.13
N LEU A 154 7.73 31.81 -14.08
CA LEU A 154 6.38 31.19 -14.20
C LEU A 154 5.28 32.19 -14.65
N ASP A 155 5.51 33.49 -14.52
CA ASP A 155 4.59 34.55 -14.97
C ASP A 155 4.83 34.90 -16.48
N GLY A 156 5.74 34.18 -17.16
CA GLY A 156 6.08 34.41 -18.55
C GLY A 156 6.98 35.63 -18.80
N LYS A 157 7.60 36.21 -17.78
CA LYS A 157 8.57 37.32 -17.93
C LYS A 157 9.95 36.82 -18.23
N ILE A 158 10.62 37.41 -19.21
CA ILE A 158 12.01 37.09 -19.55
C ILE A 158 12.94 37.46 -18.38
N LEU A 159 13.79 36.50 -18.03
CA LEU A 159 14.83 36.65 -17.01
C LEU A 159 16.18 36.84 -17.66
N ALA A 160 16.86 37.93 -17.34
CA ALA A 160 18.26 38.13 -17.75
C ALA A 160 19.21 37.19 -16.99
N LYS A 161 18.87 36.83 -15.72
CA LYS A 161 19.59 35.87 -14.90
C LYS A 161 18.61 35.20 -13.92
N PRO A 162 18.54 33.86 -13.86
CA PRO A 162 17.75 33.17 -12.84
C PRO A 162 18.36 33.34 -11.44
N THR A 163 17.50 33.24 -10.43
CA THR A 163 17.93 33.24 -9.02
C THR A 163 17.91 31.82 -8.47
N LYS A 164 18.70 31.57 -7.44
CA LYS A 164 18.79 30.24 -6.77
C LYS A 164 17.41 29.75 -6.33
N ASN A 165 17.16 28.45 -6.53
CA ASN A 165 15.90 27.76 -6.20
C ASN A 165 14.66 28.32 -6.94
N GLN A 166 14.85 28.96 -8.08
CA GLN A 166 13.77 29.47 -8.92
C GLN A 166 13.36 28.42 -9.97
N ILE A 167 12.04 28.24 -10.15
CA ILE A 167 11.51 27.49 -11.28
C ILE A 167 11.54 28.42 -12.49
N ILE A 168 12.15 27.94 -13.57
CA ILE A 168 12.31 28.66 -14.84
C ILE A 168 11.77 27.83 -16.00
N LEU A 169 11.35 28.50 -17.06
CA LEU A 169 11.04 27.94 -18.36
C LEU A 169 12.14 28.36 -19.33
N ILE A 170 12.76 27.38 -19.97
CA ILE A 170 13.83 27.59 -20.94
C ILE A 170 13.28 27.34 -22.33
N GLU A 171 13.28 28.35 -23.16
CA GLU A 171 12.94 28.26 -24.59
C GLU A 171 14.20 28.06 -25.41
N TYR A 172 14.19 27.11 -26.30
CA TYR A 172 15.30 26.81 -27.21
C TYR A 172 14.98 27.24 -28.65
N GLU A 173 16.02 27.46 -29.45
CA GLU A 173 15.87 27.90 -30.87
C GLU A 173 15.03 26.93 -31.72
N ASN A 174 14.93 25.66 -31.35
CA ASN A 174 14.10 24.66 -32.02
C ASN A 174 12.60 24.73 -31.63
N GLY A 175 12.21 25.72 -30.81
CA GLY A 175 10.85 25.93 -30.33
C GLY A 175 10.45 25.03 -29.15
N THR A 176 11.34 24.20 -28.62
CA THR A 176 11.06 23.43 -27.40
C THR A 176 11.12 24.31 -26.15
N ILE A 177 10.24 24.03 -25.16
CA ILE A 177 10.25 24.70 -23.87
C ILE A 177 10.44 23.63 -22.79
N GLU A 178 11.47 23.84 -21.94
CA GLU A 178 11.74 22.98 -20.79
C GLU A 178 11.50 23.72 -19.46
N LYS A 179 10.89 23.03 -18.50
CA LYS A 179 10.75 23.52 -17.12
C LYS A 179 11.91 22.97 -16.29
N ARG A 180 12.68 23.85 -15.65
CA ARG A 180 13.77 23.48 -14.76
C ARG A 180 13.71 24.22 -13.44
N ILE A 181 14.36 23.66 -12.42
CA ILE A 181 14.69 24.36 -11.18
C ILE A 181 16.15 24.75 -11.27
N PHE A 182 16.42 26.02 -11.08
CA PHE A 182 17.80 26.55 -11.09
C PHE A 182 18.40 26.41 -9.69
N PHE A 183 19.45 25.57 -9.61
CA PHE A 183 20.26 25.35 -8.41
C PHE A 183 21.67 25.85 -8.69
N GLU A 184 22.16 26.76 -7.86
CA GLU A 184 23.56 27.21 -7.89
C GLU A 184 24.16 27.18 -6.49
#